data_a2ab1ae5b21bbf72cb5a1db85ae4f4cb
#
_entry.id   a2ab1ae5b21bbf72cb5a1db85ae4f4cb
#
_cell.length_a   1.000
_cell.length_b   1.000
_cell.length_c   1.000
_cell.angle_alpha   90.00
_cell.angle_beta   90.00
_cell.angle_gamma   90.00
#
_symmetry.space_group_name_H-M   'P 1'
#
loop_
_entity.id
_entity.type
_entity.pdbx_description
1 polymer ?
#
loop_
_entity_poly.entity_id
_entity_poly.type
_entity_poly.pdbx_seq_one_letter_code
_entity_poly.pdbx_strand_id
1 'polypeptide(L)'
;MKNSNYKKIANKVIDLEIEALKKLKKSLNISFDRAVNAIVKCQSKIILCGVGKSYLIASKIAATLSSVGCPSFSISANDCSHGNLGSISKKDLLIVISNSGNTQELIPVIKFANRYKITLIGIVSKKNSLLYKASDIKLVIPEVKEAGLGIVPTSSTCEQLAIGDCL
;
A
#
# COMPACT_ATOMS: atom_id res chain seq x y z
N MET A 1 3.81 7.59 41.73
CA MET A 1 3.46 7.42 40.29
C MET A 1 4.02 8.61 39.54
N LYS A 2 4.97 8.41 38.59
CA LYS A 2 5.46 9.51 37.73
C LYS A 2 4.27 10.03 36.92
N ASN A 3 3.98 11.32 37.00
CA ASN A 3 2.95 11.97 36.20
C ASN A 3 3.29 11.76 34.71
N SER A 4 2.77 10.70 34.12
CA SER A 4 2.96 10.39 32.70
C SER A 4 2.16 11.43 31.92
N ASN A 5 2.84 12.36 31.24
CA ASN A 5 2.18 13.35 30.41
C ASN A 5 1.73 12.71 29.09
N TYR A 6 0.67 11.90 29.15
CA TYR A 6 0.10 11.19 27.98
C TYR A 6 -0.23 12.12 26.81
N LYS A 7 -0.72 13.35 27.10
CA LYS A 7 -0.97 14.36 26.08
C LYS A 7 0.31 14.74 25.31
N LYS A 8 1.44 14.87 25.99
CA LYS A 8 2.73 15.16 25.36
C LYS A 8 3.20 14.00 24.47
N ILE A 9 2.95 12.76 24.91
CA ILE A 9 3.26 11.57 24.11
C ILE A 9 2.37 11.52 22.86
N ALA A 10 1.07 11.74 23.01
CA ALA A 10 0.12 11.76 21.91
C ALA A 10 0.50 12.83 20.85
N ASN A 11 0.78 14.07 21.30
CA ASN A 11 1.21 15.13 20.40
C ASN A 11 2.47 14.72 19.60
N LYS A 12 3.45 14.09 20.26
CA LYS A 12 4.66 13.63 19.58
C LYS A 12 4.39 12.57 18.50
N VAL A 13 3.42 11.68 18.71
CA VAL A 13 2.99 10.71 17.70
C VAL A 13 2.39 11.45 16.51
N ILE A 14 1.45 12.35 16.75
CA ILE A 14 0.80 13.13 15.70
C ILE A 14 1.81 13.98 14.92
N ASP A 15 2.78 14.60 15.59
CA ASP A 15 3.83 15.38 14.92
C ASP A 15 4.66 14.51 13.96
N LEU A 16 5.00 13.28 14.35
CA LEU A 16 5.72 12.34 13.49
C LEU A 16 4.90 11.94 12.25
N GLU A 17 3.60 11.72 12.41
CA GLU A 17 2.69 11.40 11.31
C GLU A 17 2.50 12.60 10.37
N ILE A 18 2.39 13.81 10.91
CA ILE A 18 2.35 15.05 10.12
C ILE A 18 3.65 15.21 9.30
N GLU A 19 4.82 14.94 9.89
CA GLU A 19 6.10 14.99 9.17
C GLU A 19 6.16 13.94 8.06
N ALA A 20 5.67 12.73 8.30
CA ALA A 20 5.59 11.67 7.30
C ALA A 20 4.72 12.12 6.12
N LEU A 21 3.52 12.65 6.36
CA LEU A 21 2.63 13.15 5.32
C LEU A 21 3.23 14.33 4.54
N LYS A 22 3.96 15.23 5.19
CA LYS A 22 4.69 16.31 4.49
C LYS A 22 5.77 15.77 3.56
N LYS A 23 6.48 14.71 3.96
CA LYS A 23 7.46 14.03 3.09
C LYS A 23 6.77 13.32 1.93
N LEU A 24 5.68 12.61 2.20
CA LEU A 24 4.87 11.94 1.17
C LEU A 24 4.41 12.93 0.10
N LYS A 25 3.84 14.08 0.51
CA LYS A 25 3.42 15.14 -0.43
C LYS A 25 4.54 15.57 -1.37
N LYS A 26 5.77 15.69 -0.87
CA LYS A 26 6.95 16.09 -1.68
C LYS A 26 7.48 14.96 -2.57
N SER A 27 7.14 13.70 -2.29
CA SER A 27 7.60 12.53 -3.06
C SER A 27 6.72 12.21 -4.26
N LEU A 28 5.52 12.79 -4.35
CA LEU A 28 4.62 12.59 -5.48
C LEU A 28 5.27 13.04 -6.78
N ASN A 29 5.19 12.20 -7.80
CA ASN A 29 5.84 12.40 -9.09
C ASN A 29 4.99 11.77 -10.21
N ILE A 30 5.48 11.77 -11.42
CA ILE A 30 4.78 11.25 -12.62
C ILE A 30 4.29 9.79 -12.47
N SER A 31 4.89 8.99 -11.57
CA SER A 31 4.38 7.63 -11.31
C SER A 31 3.00 7.65 -10.66
N PHE A 32 2.67 8.70 -9.92
CA PHE A 32 1.34 8.88 -9.36
C PHE A 32 0.30 9.09 -10.47
N ASP A 33 0.58 9.99 -11.41
CA ASP A 33 -0.31 10.22 -12.56
C ASP A 33 -0.48 8.94 -13.39
N ARG A 34 0.59 8.16 -13.57
CA ARG A 34 0.53 6.86 -14.23
C ARG A 34 -0.36 5.86 -13.50
N ALA A 35 -0.32 5.84 -12.15
CA ALA A 35 -1.15 4.96 -11.34
C ALA A 35 -2.63 5.34 -11.47
N VAL A 36 -2.97 6.63 -11.33
CA VAL A 36 -4.34 7.13 -11.52
C VAL A 36 -4.85 6.81 -12.94
N ASN A 37 -4.05 7.05 -13.97
CA ASN A 37 -4.41 6.72 -15.35
C ASN A 37 -4.64 5.21 -15.55
N ALA A 38 -3.88 4.34 -14.89
CA ALA A 38 -4.09 2.90 -14.95
C ALA A 38 -5.40 2.49 -14.27
N ILE A 39 -5.75 3.11 -13.14
CA ILE A 39 -7.01 2.90 -12.43
C ILE A 39 -8.20 3.33 -13.32
N VAL A 40 -8.16 4.54 -13.86
CA VAL A 40 -9.23 5.09 -14.73
C VAL A 40 -9.44 4.24 -16.00
N LYS A 41 -8.37 3.68 -16.55
CA LYS A 41 -8.44 2.82 -17.76
C LYS A 41 -8.77 1.36 -17.44
N CYS A 42 -8.84 0.96 -16.19
CA CYS A 42 -9.16 -0.41 -15.82
C CYS A 42 -10.60 -0.75 -16.21
N GLN A 43 -10.76 -1.75 -17.07
CA GLN A 43 -12.07 -2.20 -17.55
C GLN A 43 -12.66 -3.38 -16.79
N SER A 44 -12.03 -3.76 -15.69
CA SER A 44 -12.47 -4.84 -14.82
C SER A 44 -12.50 -4.34 -13.39
N LYS A 45 -11.79 -4.98 -12.49
CA LYS A 45 -11.75 -4.62 -11.08
C LYS A 45 -10.33 -4.32 -10.61
N ILE A 46 -10.25 -3.56 -9.54
CA ILE A 46 -8.99 -3.24 -8.88
C ILE A 46 -8.86 -4.14 -7.66
N ILE A 47 -7.78 -4.90 -7.59
CA ILE A 47 -7.51 -5.80 -6.50
C ILE A 47 -6.38 -5.24 -5.67
N LEU A 48 -6.63 -5.04 -4.38
CA LEU A 48 -5.62 -4.54 -3.46
C LEU A 48 -5.11 -5.69 -2.58
N CYS A 49 -3.79 -5.79 -2.41
CA CYS A 49 -3.19 -6.88 -1.68
C CYS A 49 -2.13 -6.37 -0.69
N GLY A 50 -2.06 -7.02 0.46
CA GLY A 50 -1.07 -6.75 1.50
C GLY A 50 -1.03 -7.85 2.54
N VAL A 51 -0.19 -7.68 3.57
CA VAL A 51 -0.07 -8.57 4.72
C VAL A 51 -0.24 -7.77 6.01
N GLY A 52 -0.93 -8.31 6.99
CA GLY A 52 -1.09 -7.70 8.30
C GLY A 52 -1.70 -6.29 8.22
N LYS A 53 -1.03 -5.27 8.77
CA LYS A 53 -1.53 -3.89 8.76
C LYS A 53 -1.66 -3.32 7.34
N SER A 54 -0.73 -3.64 6.43
CA SER A 54 -0.84 -3.23 5.03
C SER A 54 -2.05 -3.85 4.33
N TYR A 55 -2.50 -5.05 4.73
CA TYR A 55 -3.75 -5.63 4.25
C TYR A 55 -4.98 -4.84 4.76
N LEU A 56 -4.99 -4.43 6.03
CA LEU A 56 -6.07 -3.58 6.56
C LEU A 56 -6.16 -2.25 5.81
N ILE A 57 -5.02 -1.65 5.49
CA ILE A 57 -4.96 -0.44 4.65
C ILE A 57 -5.48 -0.74 3.23
N ALA A 58 -5.06 -1.84 2.62
CA ALA A 58 -5.55 -2.28 1.32
C ALA A 58 -7.08 -2.44 1.32
N SER A 59 -7.64 -3.02 2.38
CA SER A 59 -9.10 -3.18 2.55
C SER A 59 -9.81 -1.84 2.62
N LYS A 60 -9.27 -0.87 3.37
CA LYS A 60 -9.85 0.49 3.45
C LYS A 60 -9.81 1.19 2.10
N ILE A 61 -8.71 1.13 1.38
CA ILE A 61 -8.57 1.76 0.06
C ILE A 61 -9.53 1.10 -0.95
N ALA A 62 -9.66 -0.23 -0.94
CA ALA A 62 -10.60 -0.95 -1.79
C ALA A 62 -12.06 -0.51 -1.55
N ALA A 63 -12.46 -0.36 -0.27
CA ALA A 63 -13.76 0.15 0.09
C ALA A 63 -13.99 1.59 -0.40
N THR A 64 -12.98 2.44 -0.29
CA THR A 64 -13.03 3.83 -0.80
C THR A 64 -13.21 3.87 -2.32
N LEU A 65 -12.39 3.13 -3.07
CA LEU A 65 -12.51 3.05 -4.54
C LEU A 65 -13.88 2.53 -4.97
N SER A 66 -14.39 1.48 -4.30
CA SER A 66 -15.73 0.96 -4.58
C SER A 66 -16.82 1.99 -4.33
N SER A 67 -16.69 2.82 -3.29
CA SER A 67 -17.70 3.85 -2.96
C SER A 67 -17.78 4.99 -3.99
N VAL A 68 -16.74 5.17 -4.80
CA VAL A 68 -16.69 6.17 -5.88
C VAL A 68 -16.89 5.55 -7.27
N GLY A 69 -17.36 4.30 -7.33
CA GLY A 69 -17.73 3.65 -8.59
C GLY A 69 -16.59 2.89 -9.28
N CYS A 70 -15.44 2.69 -8.61
CA CYS A 70 -14.36 1.84 -9.11
C CYS A 70 -14.48 0.44 -8.46
N PRO A 71 -14.96 -0.60 -9.17
CA PRO A 71 -15.12 -1.93 -8.60
C PRO A 71 -13.80 -2.45 -8.02
N SER A 72 -13.74 -2.62 -6.70
CA SER A 72 -12.51 -2.96 -5.99
C SER A 72 -12.77 -3.87 -4.81
N PHE A 73 -11.82 -4.76 -4.53
CA PHE A 73 -11.81 -5.55 -3.31
C PHE A 73 -10.38 -5.85 -2.87
N SER A 74 -10.22 -6.29 -1.63
CA SER A 74 -8.91 -6.63 -1.08
C SER A 74 -8.76 -8.13 -0.90
N ILE A 75 -7.54 -8.63 -1.08
CA ILE A 75 -7.14 -10.00 -0.76
C ILE A 75 -5.93 -9.99 0.18
N SER A 76 -5.94 -10.87 1.17
CA SER A 76 -4.75 -11.11 1.99
C SER A 76 -3.75 -11.96 1.22
N ALA A 77 -2.47 -11.55 1.20
CA ALA A 77 -1.45 -12.34 0.55
C ALA A 77 -1.26 -13.72 1.19
N ASN A 78 -1.57 -13.87 2.49
CA ASN A 78 -1.55 -15.16 3.18
C ASN A 78 -2.52 -16.15 2.53
N ASP A 79 -3.72 -15.69 2.14
CA ASP A 79 -4.76 -16.54 1.57
C ASP A 79 -4.53 -16.83 0.08
N CYS A 80 -3.65 -16.06 -0.56
CA CYS A 80 -3.32 -16.25 -1.97
C CYS A 80 -2.67 -17.62 -2.25
N SER A 81 -1.91 -18.14 -1.31
CA SER A 81 -1.33 -19.48 -1.38
C SER A 81 -2.37 -20.61 -1.28
N HIS A 82 -3.58 -20.29 -0.85
CA HIS A 82 -4.70 -21.21 -0.65
C HIS A 82 -5.83 -21.05 -1.68
N GLY A 83 -5.51 -20.55 -2.87
CA GLY A 83 -6.44 -20.49 -4.01
C GLY A 83 -6.99 -19.12 -4.36
N ASN A 84 -6.85 -18.11 -3.50
CA ASN A 84 -7.39 -16.76 -3.77
C ASN A 84 -6.77 -16.05 -4.98
N LEU A 85 -5.61 -16.51 -5.48
CA LEU A 85 -5.06 -16.05 -6.76
C LEU A 85 -6.02 -16.31 -7.94
N GLY A 86 -6.89 -17.32 -7.86
CA GLY A 86 -7.90 -17.62 -8.86
C GLY A 86 -8.97 -16.54 -9.02
N SER A 87 -9.11 -15.63 -8.06
CA SER A 87 -10.04 -14.49 -8.15
C SER A 87 -9.50 -13.34 -9.02
N ILE A 88 -8.22 -13.39 -9.39
CA ILE A 88 -7.53 -12.36 -10.18
C ILE A 88 -7.55 -12.74 -11.66
N SER A 89 -8.03 -11.85 -12.52
CA SER A 89 -8.07 -12.05 -13.98
C SER A 89 -7.06 -11.15 -14.70
N LYS A 90 -6.76 -11.47 -15.96
CA LYS A 90 -5.82 -10.69 -16.79
C LYS A 90 -6.24 -9.24 -17.05
N LYS A 91 -7.53 -8.93 -16.91
CA LYS A 91 -8.08 -7.59 -17.14
C LYS A 91 -8.12 -6.74 -15.87
N ASP A 92 -7.77 -7.33 -14.73
CA ASP A 92 -7.73 -6.63 -13.46
C ASP A 92 -6.49 -5.76 -13.32
N LEU A 93 -6.55 -4.80 -12.42
CA LEU A 93 -5.42 -4.02 -11.95
C LEU A 93 -5.06 -4.48 -10.53
N LEU A 94 -3.82 -4.80 -10.29
CA LEU A 94 -3.35 -5.24 -8.97
C LEU A 94 -2.54 -4.13 -8.30
N ILE A 95 -2.92 -3.76 -7.09
CA ILE A 95 -2.18 -2.82 -6.23
C ILE A 95 -1.66 -3.60 -5.03
N VAL A 96 -0.35 -3.70 -4.87
CA VAL A 96 0.28 -4.40 -3.75
C VAL A 96 0.94 -3.39 -2.81
N ILE A 97 0.65 -3.50 -1.52
CA ILE A 97 1.11 -2.59 -0.48
C ILE A 97 2.07 -3.33 0.46
N SER A 98 3.30 -2.85 0.56
CA SER A 98 4.29 -3.36 1.51
C SER A 98 5.36 -2.32 1.81
N ASN A 99 5.53 -1.94 3.06
CA ASN A 99 6.56 -0.97 3.43
C ASN A 99 7.96 -1.46 3.05
N SER A 100 8.34 -2.67 3.42
CA SER A 100 9.65 -3.26 3.07
C SER A 100 9.75 -3.68 1.61
N GLY A 101 8.63 -4.05 0.98
CA GLY A 101 8.55 -4.60 -0.37
C GLY A 101 9.20 -5.99 -0.53
N ASN A 102 9.61 -6.63 0.59
CA ASN A 102 10.28 -7.95 0.60
C ASN A 102 9.51 -9.00 1.43
N THR A 103 8.24 -8.75 1.72
CA THR A 103 7.37 -9.66 2.46
C THR A 103 7.23 -10.98 1.69
N GLN A 104 7.55 -12.10 2.33
CA GLN A 104 7.63 -13.43 1.70
C GLN A 104 6.29 -13.86 1.07
N GLU A 105 5.21 -13.59 1.76
CA GLU A 105 3.84 -13.94 1.39
C GLU A 105 3.38 -13.23 0.11
N LEU A 106 4.04 -12.13 -0.29
CA LEU A 106 3.74 -11.42 -1.53
C LEU A 106 4.39 -12.08 -2.76
N ILE A 107 5.36 -12.97 -2.57
CA ILE A 107 6.09 -13.59 -3.69
C ILE A 107 5.16 -14.34 -4.65
N PRO A 108 4.20 -15.18 -4.19
CA PRO A 108 3.25 -15.84 -5.08
C PRO A 108 2.39 -14.86 -5.87
N VAL A 109 1.92 -13.78 -5.23
CA VAL A 109 1.09 -12.73 -5.84
C VAL A 109 1.86 -12.01 -6.94
N ILE A 110 3.10 -11.60 -6.65
CA ILE A 110 3.99 -10.92 -7.61
C ILE A 110 4.31 -11.82 -8.80
N LYS A 111 4.67 -13.09 -8.54
CA LYS A 111 4.94 -14.07 -9.61
C LYS A 111 3.71 -14.31 -10.48
N PHE A 112 2.53 -14.38 -9.88
CA PHE A 112 1.26 -14.54 -10.59
C PHE A 112 1.00 -13.34 -11.51
N ALA A 113 1.09 -12.12 -10.99
CA ALA A 113 0.89 -10.90 -11.77
C ALA A 113 1.84 -10.85 -12.99
N ASN A 114 3.13 -11.10 -12.77
CA ASN A 114 4.12 -11.07 -13.84
C ASN A 114 3.90 -12.17 -14.88
N ARG A 115 3.58 -13.41 -14.43
CA ARG A 115 3.30 -14.54 -15.33
C ARG A 115 2.12 -14.29 -16.26
N TYR A 116 1.06 -13.69 -15.73
CA TYR A 116 -0.17 -13.43 -16.48
C TYR A 116 -0.24 -12.02 -17.09
N LYS A 117 0.86 -11.23 -16.94
CA LYS A 117 0.96 -9.86 -17.44
C LYS A 117 -0.18 -8.96 -16.94
N ILE A 118 -0.52 -9.10 -15.67
CA ILE A 118 -1.48 -8.24 -14.97
C ILE A 118 -0.74 -6.99 -14.54
N THR A 119 -1.29 -5.82 -14.85
CA THR A 119 -0.68 -4.54 -14.46
C THR A 119 -0.54 -4.47 -12.95
N LEU A 120 0.70 -4.33 -12.47
CA LEU A 120 1.05 -4.31 -11.06
C LEU A 120 1.51 -2.92 -10.63
N ILE A 121 0.79 -2.32 -9.69
CA ILE A 121 1.19 -1.11 -8.97
C ILE A 121 1.75 -1.53 -7.62
N GLY A 122 2.97 -1.14 -7.30
CA GLY A 122 3.58 -1.37 -5.99
C GLY A 122 3.65 -0.09 -5.16
N ILE A 123 3.05 -0.11 -3.96
CA ILE A 123 3.22 0.94 -2.94
C ILE A 123 4.28 0.44 -1.95
N VAL A 124 5.46 1.07 -1.94
CA VAL A 124 6.64 0.54 -1.25
C VAL A 124 7.60 1.66 -0.84
N SER A 125 8.34 1.49 0.27
CA SER A 125 9.37 2.49 0.65
C SER A 125 10.77 2.14 0.12
N LYS A 126 11.09 0.85 -0.06
CA LYS A 126 12.43 0.38 -0.44
C LYS A 126 12.56 0.17 -1.95
N LYS A 127 13.33 1.04 -2.63
CA LYS A 127 13.56 0.98 -4.09
C LYS A 127 14.34 -0.25 -4.58
N ASN A 128 15.04 -0.95 -3.71
CA ASN A 128 15.77 -2.17 -4.04
C ASN A 128 15.00 -3.46 -3.75
N SER A 129 13.76 -3.35 -3.28
CA SER A 129 12.93 -4.49 -2.89
C SER A 129 12.38 -5.28 -4.09
N LEU A 130 11.92 -6.50 -3.82
CA LEU A 130 11.32 -7.38 -4.81
C LEU A 130 10.07 -6.72 -5.43
N LEU A 131 9.17 -6.20 -4.60
CA LEU A 131 7.95 -5.54 -5.06
C LEU A 131 8.25 -4.35 -5.97
N TYR A 132 9.22 -3.49 -5.58
CA TYR A 132 9.61 -2.37 -6.41
C TYR A 132 10.10 -2.79 -7.80
N LYS A 133 10.99 -3.81 -7.84
CA LYS A 133 11.57 -4.30 -9.11
C LYS A 133 10.51 -4.94 -10.01
N ALA A 134 9.57 -5.65 -9.42
CA ALA A 134 8.54 -6.40 -10.13
C ALA A 134 7.35 -5.55 -10.61
N SER A 135 7.13 -4.37 -10.03
CA SER A 135 5.99 -3.52 -10.35
C SER A 135 6.17 -2.75 -11.66
N ASP A 136 5.10 -2.65 -12.45
CA ASP A 136 5.05 -1.82 -13.65
C ASP A 136 4.99 -0.33 -13.31
N ILE A 137 4.25 0.00 -12.24
CA ILE A 137 4.11 1.35 -11.71
C ILE A 137 4.54 1.34 -10.24
N LYS A 138 5.42 2.25 -9.87
CA LYS A 138 6.08 2.29 -8.57
C LYS A 138 5.69 3.54 -7.82
N LEU A 139 4.84 3.40 -6.81
CA LEU A 139 4.51 4.45 -5.87
C LEU A 139 5.44 4.34 -4.67
N VAL A 140 6.49 5.15 -4.69
CA VAL A 140 7.49 5.13 -3.61
C VAL A 140 7.07 6.09 -2.52
N ILE A 141 6.74 5.54 -1.35
CA ILE A 141 6.52 6.30 -0.12
C ILE A 141 7.86 6.53 0.60
N PRO A 142 8.07 7.66 1.26
CA PRO A 142 9.30 7.94 2.00
C PRO A 142 9.59 6.93 3.10
N GLU A 143 10.85 6.77 3.44
CA GLU A 143 11.23 6.11 4.68
C GLU A 143 11.04 7.07 5.84
N VAL A 144 10.23 6.67 6.81
CA VAL A 144 9.85 7.49 7.96
C VAL A 144 10.13 6.78 9.26
N LYS A 145 10.25 7.57 10.33
CA LYS A 145 10.38 7.05 11.68
C LYS A 145 9.00 6.67 12.19
N GLU A 146 8.86 5.42 12.66
CA GLU A 146 7.66 5.00 13.35
C GLU A 146 7.54 5.65 14.73
N ALA A 147 6.33 5.92 15.17
CA ALA A 147 6.07 6.48 16.49
C ALA A 147 6.36 5.49 17.62
N GLY A 148 6.44 5.99 18.84
CA GLY A 148 6.73 5.20 20.02
C GLY A 148 8.16 4.66 20.02
N LEU A 149 8.32 3.34 20.21
CA LEU A 149 9.60 2.65 20.21
C LEU A 149 10.11 2.27 18.80
N GLY A 150 9.37 2.62 17.75
CA GLY A 150 9.74 2.28 16.38
C GLY A 150 9.51 0.81 16.00
N ILE A 151 8.80 0.05 16.82
CA ILE A 151 8.56 -1.38 16.61
C ILE A 151 7.27 -1.62 15.80
N VAL A 152 6.26 -0.80 16.02
CA VAL A 152 4.94 -0.97 15.44
C VAL A 152 4.74 0.03 14.30
N PRO A 153 4.28 -0.42 13.10
CA PRO A 153 3.92 0.48 12.02
C PRO A 153 2.85 1.49 12.45
N THR A 154 3.15 2.78 12.27
CA THR A 154 2.30 3.94 12.57
C THR A 154 2.41 4.95 11.43
N SER A 155 3.48 5.74 11.38
CA SER A 155 3.72 6.74 10.34
C SER A 155 3.73 6.14 8.93
N SER A 156 4.34 4.96 8.74
CA SER A 156 4.36 4.27 7.45
C SER A 156 2.95 3.83 7.01
N THR A 157 2.10 3.38 7.93
CA THR A 157 0.70 3.03 7.61
C THR A 157 -0.15 4.26 7.33
N CYS A 158 0.14 5.38 7.98
CA CYS A 158 -0.47 6.67 7.68
C CYS A 158 -0.15 7.13 6.25
N GLU A 159 1.11 7.00 5.81
CA GLU A 159 1.50 7.29 4.43
C GLU A 159 0.83 6.35 3.41
N GLN A 160 0.76 5.03 3.71
CA GLN A 160 0.09 4.06 2.84
C GLN A 160 -1.40 4.39 2.67
N LEU A 161 -2.06 4.78 3.76
CA LEU A 161 -3.46 5.19 3.72
C LEU A 161 -3.63 6.48 2.92
N ALA A 162 -2.83 7.50 3.20
CA ALA A 162 -2.93 8.80 2.55
C ALA A 162 -2.69 8.72 1.03
N ILE A 163 -1.66 7.97 0.57
CA ILE A 163 -1.45 7.81 -0.88
C ILE A 163 -2.59 7.03 -1.53
N GLY A 164 -3.18 6.07 -0.82
CA GLY A 164 -4.35 5.33 -1.30
C GLY A 164 -5.60 6.18 -1.40
N ASP A 165 -5.79 7.14 -0.51
CA ASP A 165 -6.92 8.09 -0.56
C ASP A 165 -6.76 9.14 -1.67
N CYS A 166 -5.55 9.30 -2.20
CA CYS A 166 -5.29 10.19 -3.34
C CYS A 166 -5.54 9.51 -4.70
N LEU A 167 -5.58 8.16 -4.74
CA LEU A 167 -5.79 7.39 -5.98
C LEU A 167 -7.25 7.41 -6.40
#